data_a41cc3a387969451339c4f77c576374a
#
_entry.id   a41cc3a387969451339c4f77c576374a
#
_cell.length_a   1.000
_cell.length_b   1.000
_cell.length_c   1.000
_cell.angle_alpha   90.00
_cell.angle_beta   90.00
_cell.angle_gamma   90.00
#
_symmetry.space_group_name_H-M   'P 1'
#
loop_
_entity.id
_entity.type
_entity.pdbx_description
1 polymer ?
#
loop_
_entity_poly.entity_id
_entity_poly.type
_entity_poly.pdbx_seq_one_letter_code
_entity_poly.pdbx_strand_id
1 'polypeptide(L)'
;MPLVTNKPDRIAQYRKISKYSVCDWCLDEIADDFIHTDENGDFIKLTVPERLNESQRNVIQNEFKKYINLFRLKEDGYNIIKRFLIEGELAWENVISPKYPELGIVGVKFLPAEYYETLIDVKTARPIGIVFDVESLSRDSREAWRSSFASSASIFNSISPTTYTFKFKKDTCIPLLYNQITYINSGEYSSDFLISYPLVEKAKQAYY
;
A
#
# COMPACT_ATOMS: atom_id res chain seq x y z
N MET A 1 -25.30 -2.00 -14.42
CA MET A 1 -25.08 -1.64 -13.03
C MET A 1 -24.36 -0.29 -13.02
N PRO A 2 -24.75 0.73 -12.23
CA PRO A 2 -24.03 1.98 -12.21
C PRO A 2 -22.60 1.74 -11.72
N LEU A 3 -21.63 2.31 -12.42
CA LEU A 3 -20.23 2.32 -12.00
C LEU A 3 -20.17 3.04 -10.64
N VAL A 4 -19.70 2.35 -9.62
CA VAL A 4 -19.43 2.97 -8.31
C VAL A 4 -18.19 3.82 -8.49
N THR A 5 -18.38 5.13 -8.62
CA THR A 5 -17.31 6.10 -8.92
C THR A 5 -16.50 6.47 -7.67
N ASN A 6 -17.10 6.32 -6.49
CA ASN A 6 -16.44 6.62 -5.21
C ASN A 6 -15.57 5.43 -4.76
N LYS A 7 -14.31 5.68 -4.47
CA LYS A 7 -13.34 4.64 -4.06
C LYS A 7 -13.73 3.92 -2.77
N PRO A 8 -14.15 4.57 -1.67
CA PRO A 8 -14.62 3.88 -0.48
C PRO A 8 -15.75 2.89 -0.74
N ASP A 9 -16.75 3.30 -1.52
CA ASP A 9 -17.90 2.43 -1.85
C ASP A 9 -17.47 1.25 -2.73
N ARG A 10 -16.53 1.49 -3.65
CA ARG A 10 -15.96 0.43 -4.49
C ARG A 10 -15.20 -0.61 -3.65
N ILE A 11 -14.35 -0.17 -2.74
CA ILE A 11 -13.63 -1.06 -1.82
C ILE A 11 -14.60 -1.83 -0.92
N ALA A 12 -15.64 -1.17 -0.38
CA ALA A 12 -16.68 -1.85 0.39
C ALA A 12 -17.42 -2.92 -0.43
N GLN A 13 -17.69 -2.66 -1.71
CA GLN A 13 -18.29 -3.62 -2.62
C GLN A 13 -17.36 -4.83 -2.85
N TYR A 14 -16.06 -4.63 -3.06
CA TYR A 14 -15.10 -5.72 -3.22
C TYR A 14 -15.01 -6.59 -1.96
N ARG A 15 -14.95 -5.97 -0.78
CA ARG A 15 -14.99 -6.68 0.50
C ARG A 15 -16.29 -7.46 0.72
N LYS A 16 -17.42 -6.99 0.15
CA LYS A 16 -18.70 -7.73 0.18
C LYS A 16 -18.66 -8.93 -0.74
N ILE A 17 -18.17 -8.77 -1.96
CA ILE A 17 -18.06 -9.87 -2.94
C ILE A 17 -17.09 -10.94 -2.43
N SER A 18 -15.97 -10.55 -1.82
CA SER A 18 -14.97 -11.48 -1.29
C SER A 18 -15.50 -12.40 -0.19
N LYS A 19 -16.61 -12.04 0.48
CA LYS A 19 -17.27 -12.88 1.49
C LYS A 19 -18.23 -13.91 0.89
N TYR A 20 -18.46 -13.88 -0.42
CA TYR A 20 -19.22 -14.93 -1.09
C TYR A 20 -18.42 -16.23 -1.08
N SER A 21 -19.02 -17.34 -0.66
CA SER A 21 -18.31 -18.57 -0.28
C SER A 21 -17.33 -19.09 -1.34
N VAL A 22 -17.71 -19.04 -2.62
CA VAL A 22 -16.83 -19.48 -3.72
C VAL A 22 -15.67 -18.51 -3.91
N CYS A 23 -15.91 -17.19 -3.84
CA CYS A 23 -14.85 -16.19 -3.96
C CYS A 23 -13.90 -16.25 -2.78
N ASP A 24 -14.43 -16.38 -1.56
CA ASP A 24 -13.63 -16.46 -0.33
C ASP A 24 -12.71 -17.68 -0.36
N TRP A 25 -13.25 -18.83 -0.74
CA TRP A 25 -12.45 -20.05 -0.89
C TRP A 25 -11.34 -19.90 -1.95
N CYS A 26 -11.64 -19.37 -3.13
CA CYS A 26 -10.63 -19.15 -4.17
C CYS A 26 -9.53 -18.16 -3.71
N LEU A 27 -9.92 -17.10 -2.98
CA LEU A 27 -8.96 -16.12 -2.45
C LEU A 27 -8.06 -16.73 -1.37
N ASP A 28 -8.62 -17.62 -0.54
CA ASP A 28 -7.85 -18.35 0.47
C ASP A 28 -6.84 -19.29 -0.18
N GLU A 29 -7.24 -20.11 -1.14
CA GLU A 29 -6.35 -20.99 -1.89
C GLU A 29 -5.18 -20.21 -2.53
N ILE A 30 -5.48 -19.08 -3.21
CA ILE A 30 -4.44 -18.26 -3.81
C ILE A 30 -3.52 -17.66 -2.75
N ALA A 31 -4.07 -17.16 -1.64
CA ALA A 31 -3.27 -16.57 -0.58
C ALA A 31 -2.37 -17.62 0.10
N ASP A 32 -2.87 -18.83 0.33
CA ASP A 32 -2.10 -19.94 0.88
C ASP A 32 -0.97 -20.38 -0.05
N ASP A 33 -1.21 -20.44 -1.36
CA ASP A 33 -0.18 -20.75 -2.35
C ASP A 33 0.96 -19.72 -2.34
N PHE A 34 0.64 -18.42 -2.16
CA PHE A 34 1.65 -17.37 -2.07
C PHE A 34 2.53 -17.45 -0.82
N ILE A 35 1.99 -17.92 0.30
CA ILE A 35 2.71 -17.99 1.58
C ILE A 35 3.20 -19.41 1.90
N HIS A 36 3.15 -20.32 0.91
CA HIS A 36 3.66 -21.67 1.12
C HIS A 36 5.14 -21.62 1.53
N THR A 37 5.43 -22.13 2.71
CA THR A 37 6.77 -22.11 3.28
C THR A 37 7.61 -23.29 2.81
N ASP A 38 8.91 -23.06 2.63
CA ASP A 38 9.87 -24.13 2.43
C ASP A 38 10.17 -24.91 3.72
N GLU A 39 11.08 -25.89 3.63
CA GLU A 39 11.53 -26.70 4.76
C GLU A 39 12.12 -25.87 5.93
N ASN A 40 12.57 -24.63 5.65
CA ASN A 40 13.11 -23.71 6.65
C ASN A 40 12.05 -22.76 7.22
N GLY A 41 10.80 -22.84 6.76
CA GLY A 41 9.72 -21.92 7.14
C GLY A 41 9.79 -20.55 6.47
N ASP A 42 10.53 -20.43 5.37
CA ASP A 42 10.64 -19.19 4.60
C ASP A 42 9.78 -19.28 3.33
N PHE A 43 8.84 -18.34 3.14
CA PHE A 43 8.01 -18.24 1.93
C PHE A 43 8.56 -17.23 0.90
N ILE A 44 9.53 -16.41 1.31
CA ILE A 44 10.24 -15.48 0.43
C ILE A 44 11.74 -15.72 0.56
N LYS A 45 12.39 -15.97 -0.58
CA LYS A 45 13.85 -16.15 -0.65
C LYS A 45 14.51 -15.01 -1.41
N LEU A 46 15.59 -14.49 -0.85
CA LEU A 46 16.46 -13.56 -1.54
C LEU A 46 17.60 -14.30 -2.22
N THR A 47 17.61 -14.32 -3.56
CA THR A 47 18.73 -14.81 -4.34
C THR A 47 19.71 -13.67 -4.58
N VAL A 48 20.88 -13.77 -3.98
CA VAL A 48 21.94 -12.76 -4.12
C VAL A 48 22.93 -13.23 -5.20
N PRO A 49 23.29 -12.36 -6.18
CA PRO A 49 24.20 -12.73 -7.26
C PRO A 49 25.58 -13.19 -6.75
N GLU A 50 26.14 -14.25 -7.36
CA GLU A 50 27.44 -14.84 -6.97
C GLU A 50 28.62 -13.87 -7.13
N ARG A 51 28.50 -12.88 -8.02
CA ARG A 51 29.53 -11.85 -8.26
C ARG A 51 29.82 -10.94 -7.07
N LEU A 52 28.96 -10.93 -6.05
CA LEU A 52 29.16 -10.15 -4.85
C LEU A 52 30.04 -10.89 -3.85
N ASN A 53 30.91 -10.16 -3.16
CA ASN A 53 31.70 -10.74 -2.09
C ASN A 53 30.83 -11.08 -0.86
N GLU A 54 31.37 -11.91 0.03
CA GLU A 54 30.63 -12.41 1.20
C GLU A 54 30.12 -11.30 2.10
N SER A 55 30.91 -10.25 2.34
CA SER A 55 30.52 -9.11 3.16
C SER A 55 29.32 -8.39 2.56
N GLN A 56 29.31 -8.15 1.24
CA GLN A 56 28.20 -7.51 0.56
C GLN A 56 26.92 -8.38 0.60
N ARG A 57 27.06 -9.69 0.41
CA ARG A 57 25.94 -10.64 0.51
C ARG A 57 25.32 -10.60 1.91
N ASN A 58 26.14 -10.62 2.95
CA ASN A 58 25.67 -10.58 4.33
C ASN A 58 24.91 -9.28 4.65
N VAL A 59 25.39 -8.13 4.18
CA VAL A 59 24.68 -6.85 4.35
C VAL A 59 23.31 -6.89 3.68
N ILE A 60 23.25 -7.35 2.43
CA ILE A 60 21.98 -7.42 1.67
C ILE A 60 21.01 -8.40 2.33
N GLN A 61 21.48 -9.56 2.80
CA GLN A 61 20.63 -10.53 3.49
C GLN A 61 20.12 -10.01 4.83
N ASN A 62 20.94 -9.28 5.59
CA ASN A 62 20.52 -8.69 6.86
C ASN A 62 19.48 -7.58 6.66
N GLU A 63 19.67 -6.71 5.66
CA GLU A 63 18.67 -5.71 5.30
C GLU A 63 17.36 -6.36 4.83
N PHE A 64 17.42 -7.40 4.02
CA PHE A 64 16.24 -8.14 3.59
C PHE A 64 15.45 -8.71 4.78
N LYS A 65 16.15 -9.36 5.73
CA LYS A 65 15.52 -9.88 6.96
C LYS A 65 14.87 -8.76 7.78
N LYS A 66 15.52 -7.59 7.84
CA LYS A 66 14.97 -6.41 8.51
C LYS A 66 13.63 -6.01 7.88
N TYR A 67 13.52 -5.97 6.54
CA TYR A 67 12.27 -5.65 5.86
C TYR A 67 11.18 -6.72 6.05
N ILE A 68 11.53 -8.01 6.00
CA ILE A 68 10.59 -9.09 6.31
C ILE A 68 9.94 -8.88 7.69
N ASN A 69 10.74 -8.55 8.70
CA ASN A 69 10.25 -8.30 10.06
C ASN A 69 9.47 -6.98 10.16
N LEU A 70 9.90 -5.93 9.44
CA LEU A 70 9.27 -4.61 9.45
C LEU A 70 7.83 -4.68 8.93
N PHE A 71 7.60 -5.41 7.85
CA PHE A 71 6.28 -5.66 7.29
C PHE A 71 5.54 -6.80 7.98
N ARG A 72 6.16 -7.47 8.95
CA ARG A 72 5.62 -8.64 9.65
C ARG A 72 5.12 -9.72 8.68
N LEU A 73 5.89 -9.97 7.63
CA LEU A 73 5.43 -10.84 6.54
C LEU A 73 5.22 -12.29 6.99
N LYS A 74 5.92 -12.74 8.03
CA LYS A 74 5.73 -14.10 8.57
C LYS A 74 4.41 -14.25 9.34
N GLU A 75 3.99 -13.20 10.04
CA GLU A 75 2.76 -13.19 10.84
C GLU A 75 1.54 -12.75 10.04
N ASP A 76 1.70 -11.69 9.26
CA ASP A 76 0.58 -11.01 8.59
C ASP A 76 0.53 -11.28 7.07
N GLY A 77 1.50 -12.04 6.51
CA GLY A 77 1.65 -12.26 5.07
C GLY A 77 0.38 -12.75 4.39
N TYR A 78 -0.30 -13.75 4.97
CA TYR A 78 -1.58 -14.23 4.46
C TYR A 78 -2.62 -13.11 4.34
N ASN A 79 -2.79 -12.33 5.41
CA ASN A 79 -3.77 -11.23 5.43
C ASN A 79 -3.40 -10.11 4.45
N ILE A 80 -2.10 -9.84 4.28
CA ILE A 80 -1.59 -8.86 3.31
C ILE A 80 -1.92 -9.30 1.90
N ILE A 81 -1.62 -10.55 1.53
CA ILE A 81 -1.91 -11.11 0.21
C ILE A 81 -3.43 -11.15 -0.03
N LYS A 82 -4.21 -11.71 0.89
CA LYS A 82 -5.67 -11.77 0.75
C LYS A 82 -6.28 -10.38 0.56
N ARG A 83 -5.81 -9.38 1.32
CA ARG A 83 -6.24 -7.99 1.16
C ARG A 83 -5.86 -7.42 -0.20
N PHE A 84 -4.64 -7.69 -0.68
CA PHE A 84 -4.20 -7.28 -2.02
C PHE A 84 -5.10 -7.84 -3.12
N LEU A 85 -5.46 -9.12 -3.04
CA LEU A 85 -6.37 -9.77 -4.00
C LEU A 85 -7.77 -9.14 -4.00
N ILE A 86 -8.23 -8.65 -2.84
CA ILE A 86 -9.55 -8.03 -2.65
C ILE A 86 -9.55 -6.55 -3.06
N GLU A 87 -8.53 -5.78 -2.68
CA GLU A 87 -8.50 -4.31 -2.83
C GLU A 87 -7.74 -3.85 -4.08
N GLY A 88 -6.84 -4.70 -4.63
CA GLY A 88 -6.06 -4.44 -5.84
C GLY A 88 -4.86 -3.53 -5.62
N GLU A 89 -4.75 -2.93 -4.46
CA GLU A 89 -3.66 -2.03 -4.10
C GLU A 89 -3.42 -2.02 -2.58
N LEU A 90 -2.17 -1.82 -2.19
CA LEU A 90 -1.76 -1.65 -0.80
C LEU A 90 -0.74 -0.53 -0.71
N ALA A 91 -0.79 0.22 0.38
CA ALA A 91 0.18 1.27 0.67
C ALA A 91 0.60 1.25 2.14
N TRP A 92 1.87 1.56 2.38
CA TRP A 92 2.42 1.82 3.71
C TRP A 92 3.21 3.11 3.69
N GLU A 93 3.05 3.94 4.70
CA GLU A 93 3.96 5.04 4.98
C GLU A 93 5.29 4.49 5.51
N ASN A 94 6.40 4.92 4.94
CA ASN A 94 7.74 4.58 5.39
C ASN A 94 8.16 5.55 6.49
N VAL A 95 8.31 5.05 7.71
CA VAL A 95 8.71 5.85 8.86
C VAL A 95 10.23 5.92 8.95
N ILE A 96 10.79 7.12 8.88
CA ILE A 96 12.21 7.41 9.05
C ILE A 96 12.39 8.21 10.32
N SER A 97 13.39 7.87 11.15
CA SER A 97 13.68 8.62 12.35
C SER A 97 14.26 10.01 12.00
N PRO A 98 13.61 11.13 12.40
CA PRO A 98 14.16 12.46 12.14
C PRO A 98 15.52 12.69 12.83
N LYS A 99 15.76 11.99 13.95
CA LYS A 99 16.98 12.11 14.75
C LYS A 99 18.15 11.28 14.18
N TYR A 100 17.82 10.16 13.53
CA TYR A 100 18.79 9.19 13.02
C TYR A 100 18.37 8.73 11.60
N PRO A 101 18.42 9.64 10.60
CA PRO A 101 17.99 9.32 9.23
C PRO A 101 18.87 8.25 8.55
N GLU A 102 20.09 8.08 9.03
CA GLU A 102 21.03 7.06 8.55
C GLU A 102 20.59 5.62 8.84
N LEU A 103 19.66 5.41 9.77
CA LEU A 103 19.07 4.10 10.03
C LEU A 103 18.10 3.64 8.93
N GLY A 104 17.75 4.55 8.00
CA GLY A 104 16.77 4.28 6.94
C GLY A 104 15.35 4.12 7.48
N ILE A 105 14.58 3.20 6.87
CA ILE A 105 13.20 2.92 7.29
C ILE A 105 13.23 2.13 8.61
N VAL A 106 12.67 2.73 9.67
CA VAL A 106 12.61 2.15 11.01
C VAL A 106 11.23 1.60 11.37
N GLY A 107 10.22 1.91 10.59
CA GLY A 107 8.85 1.43 10.74
C GLY A 107 8.06 1.56 9.45
N VAL A 108 6.97 0.82 9.34
CA VAL A 108 5.98 0.98 8.27
C VAL A 108 4.60 1.10 8.89
N LYS A 109 3.75 1.93 8.29
CA LYS A 109 2.40 2.17 8.76
C LYS A 109 1.42 1.93 7.63
N PHE A 110 0.56 0.94 7.79
CA PHE A 110 -0.43 0.57 6.80
C PHE A 110 -1.44 1.69 6.54
N LEU A 111 -1.69 2.00 5.27
CA LEU A 111 -2.65 3.00 4.82
C LEU A 111 -3.84 2.28 4.18
N PRO A 112 -5.05 2.33 4.79
CA PRO A 112 -6.22 1.67 4.22
C PRO A 112 -6.60 2.25 2.87
N ALA A 113 -6.88 1.38 1.89
CA ALA A 113 -7.10 1.76 0.49
C ALA A 113 -8.29 2.70 0.29
N GLU A 114 -9.30 2.62 1.15
CA GLU A 114 -10.50 3.46 1.10
C GLU A 114 -10.25 4.94 1.45
N TYR A 115 -9.10 5.27 2.06
CA TYR A 115 -8.81 6.62 2.56
C TYR A 115 -7.73 7.36 1.77
N TYR A 116 -7.27 6.82 0.65
CA TYR A 116 -6.33 7.53 -0.20
C TYR A 116 -6.71 7.47 -1.68
N GLU A 117 -6.30 8.49 -2.41
CA GLU A 117 -6.44 8.60 -3.86
C GLU A 117 -5.07 8.78 -4.51
N THR A 118 -4.94 8.42 -5.77
CA THR A 118 -3.68 8.61 -6.51
C THR A 118 -3.41 10.08 -6.75
N LEU A 119 -2.19 10.52 -6.42
CA LEU A 119 -1.69 11.87 -6.70
C LEU A 119 -1.02 11.88 -8.07
N ILE A 120 -1.51 12.72 -8.97
CA ILE A 120 -1.03 12.84 -10.35
C ILE A 120 -0.35 14.18 -10.55
N ASP A 121 0.82 14.18 -11.17
CA ASP A 121 1.46 15.40 -11.65
C ASP A 121 0.70 15.94 -12.87
N VAL A 122 0.20 17.18 -12.76
CA VAL A 122 -0.61 17.82 -13.79
C VAL A 122 0.14 18.03 -15.10
N LYS A 123 1.46 18.25 -15.02
CA LYS A 123 2.27 18.54 -16.22
C LYS A 123 2.56 17.28 -17.03
N THR A 124 2.80 16.18 -16.35
CA THR A 124 3.23 14.92 -16.99
C THR A 124 2.12 13.88 -17.05
N ALA A 125 0.97 14.12 -16.40
CA ALA A 125 -0.12 13.16 -16.19
C ALA A 125 0.34 11.82 -15.57
N ARG A 126 1.47 11.82 -14.84
CA ARG A 126 2.02 10.61 -14.20
C ARG A 126 1.67 10.55 -12.74
N PRO A 127 1.40 9.36 -12.20
CA PRO A 127 1.23 9.17 -10.77
C PRO A 127 2.57 9.41 -10.05
N ILE A 128 2.54 10.23 -9.00
CA ILE A 128 3.72 10.63 -8.21
C ILE A 128 3.61 10.27 -6.73
N GLY A 129 2.44 9.82 -6.29
CA GLY A 129 2.18 9.46 -4.91
C GLY A 129 0.72 9.19 -4.66
N ILE A 130 0.32 9.35 -3.41
CA ILE A 130 -1.08 9.24 -2.95
C ILE A 130 -1.45 10.45 -2.10
N VAL A 131 -2.73 10.72 -1.99
CA VAL A 131 -3.30 11.69 -1.06
C VAL A 131 -4.16 10.95 -0.05
N PHE A 132 -3.76 10.99 1.20
CA PHE A 132 -4.45 10.30 2.29
C PHE A 132 -5.42 11.25 3.00
N ASP A 133 -6.70 10.87 3.10
CA ASP A 133 -7.74 11.64 3.77
C ASP A 133 -7.91 11.19 5.22
N VAL A 134 -7.41 12.01 6.14
CA VAL A 134 -7.49 11.76 7.58
C VAL A 134 -8.89 12.02 8.15
N GLU A 135 -9.71 12.86 7.50
CA GLU A 135 -11.05 13.20 8.00
C GLU A 135 -12.02 12.02 7.94
N SER A 136 -11.79 11.13 6.97
CA SER A 136 -12.60 9.91 6.81
C SER A 136 -12.34 8.86 7.90
N LEU A 137 -11.30 9.04 8.72
CA LEU A 137 -11.01 8.16 9.86
C LEU A 137 -11.91 8.47 11.06
N SER A 138 -12.04 7.49 11.97
CA SER A 138 -12.69 7.72 13.27
C SER A 138 -11.96 8.82 14.08
N ARG A 139 -12.65 9.47 15.00
CA ARG A 139 -12.08 10.56 15.81
C ARG A 139 -10.78 10.15 16.51
N ASP A 140 -10.77 8.99 17.16
CA ASP A 140 -9.62 8.50 17.92
C ASP A 140 -8.45 8.15 17.00
N SER A 141 -8.74 7.57 15.83
CA SER A 141 -7.74 7.29 14.81
C SER A 141 -7.15 8.57 14.23
N ARG A 142 -7.96 9.64 14.04
CA ARG A 142 -7.48 10.93 13.49
C ARG A 142 -6.38 11.57 14.33
N GLU A 143 -6.52 11.59 15.65
CA GLU A 143 -5.52 12.18 16.54
C GLU A 143 -4.20 11.41 16.48
N ALA A 144 -4.28 10.08 16.54
CA ALA A 144 -3.10 9.22 16.42
C ALA A 144 -2.40 9.41 15.06
N TRP A 145 -3.17 9.53 13.97
CA TRP A 145 -2.62 9.74 12.65
C TRP A 145 -2.01 11.14 12.47
N ARG A 146 -2.69 12.20 12.90
CA ARG A 146 -2.16 13.56 12.81
C ARG A 146 -0.84 13.73 13.57
N SER A 147 -0.73 13.17 14.78
CA SER A 147 0.49 13.23 15.57
C SER A 147 1.66 12.49 14.90
N SER A 148 1.39 11.39 14.19
CA SER A 148 2.43 10.62 13.52
C SER A 148 2.90 11.22 12.19
N PHE A 149 2.06 12.03 11.50
CA PHE A 149 2.44 12.74 10.26
C PHE A 149 3.11 14.09 10.49
N ALA A 150 3.24 14.54 11.72
CA ALA A 150 3.86 15.85 12.02
C ALA A 150 5.29 16.00 11.45
N SER A 151 6.00 14.87 11.29
CA SER A 151 7.34 14.84 10.67
C SER A 151 7.28 14.89 9.13
N SER A 152 6.22 14.37 8.51
CA SER A 152 6.06 14.34 7.05
C SER A 152 5.57 15.68 6.50
N ALA A 153 4.77 16.42 7.26
CA ALA A 153 4.23 17.72 6.87
C ALA A 153 5.31 18.79 6.64
N SER A 154 6.49 18.67 7.28
CA SER A 154 7.60 19.60 7.10
C SER A 154 8.24 19.54 5.71
N ILE A 155 8.17 18.38 5.04
CA ILE A 155 8.71 18.19 3.69
C ILE A 155 7.78 18.86 2.67
N PHE A 156 6.49 18.97 2.96
CA PHE A 156 5.47 19.53 2.06
C PHE A 156 5.58 21.05 1.89
N ASN A 157 6.02 21.76 2.92
CA ASN A 157 6.26 23.22 2.85
C ASN A 157 7.40 23.60 1.88
N SER A 158 8.23 22.63 1.48
CA SER A 158 9.31 22.85 0.50
C SER A 158 8.90 22.55 -0.95
N ILE A 159 7.74 21.92 -1.19
CA ILE A 159 7.25 21.63 -2.53
C ILE A 159 6.28 22.74 -2.93
N SER A 160 6.64 23.48 -3.97
CA SER A 160 5.90 24.67 -4.43
C SER A 160 4.42 24.33 -4.70
N PRO A 161 3.45 25.07 -4.12
CA PRO A 161 2.02 24.80 -4.25
C PRO A 161 1.46 24.91 -5.69
N THR A 162 2.26 25.38 -6.62
CA THR A 162 1.88 25.57 -8.04
C THR A 162 1.84 24.31 -8.86
N THR A 163 2.25 23.16 -8.32
CA THR A 163 2.38 21.91 -9.08
C THR A 163 1.12 21.03 -9.00
N TYR A 164 0.22 21.26 -8.02
CA TYR A 164 -0.89 20.35 -7.75
C TYR A 164 -2.25 21.05 -7.91
N THR A 165 -3.05 20.60 -8.84
CA THR A 165 -4.43 21.12 -9.09
C THR A 165 -5.52 20.29 -8.42
N PHE A 166 -5.20 19.48 -7.40
CA PHE A 166 -6.25 18.86 -6.63
C PHE A 166 -6.87 19.85 -5.63
N LYS A 167 -8.20 19.95 -5.68
CA LYS A 167 -8.99 20.63 -4.65
C LYS A 167 -9.09 19.73 -3.40
N PHE A 168 -7.97 19.51 -2.70
CA PHE A 168 -8.10 18.93 -1.36
C PHE A 168 -8.64 19.99 -0.39
N LYS A 169 -9.35 19.55 0.60
CA LYS A 169 -9.46 20.31 1.84
C LYS A 169 -8.08 20.29 2.48
N LYS A 170 -7.32 21.37 2.31
CA LYS A 170 -5.90 21.49 2.66
C LYS A 170 -5.54 21.05 4.10
N ASP A 171 -6.54 21.08 5.00
CA ASP A 171 -6.37 20.81 6.42
C ASP A 171 -6.60 19.33 6.81
N THR A 172 -7.14 18.50 5.89
CA THR A 172 -7.57 17.14 6.19
C THR A 172 -6.87 16.07 5.34
N CYS A 173 -6.25 16.46 4.23
CA CYS A 173 -5.60 15.55 3.31
C CYS A 173 -4.09 15.68 3.41
N ILE A 174 -3.40 14.54 3.51
CA ILE A 174 -1.95 14.44 3.59
C ILE A 174 -1.44 13.81 2.31
N PRO A 175 -0.75 14.57 1.46
CA PRO A 175 -0.12 14.01 0.29
C PRO A 175 1.20 13.33 0.66
N LEU A 176 1.41 12.14 0.14
CA LEU A 176 2.58 11.31 0.33
C LEU A 176 3.16 10.95 -1.05
N LEU A 177 4.42 11.28 -1.27
CA LEU A 177 5.12 10.94 -2.51
C LEU A 177 5.59 9.47 -2.49
N TYR A 178 5.84 8.88 -3.65
CA TYR A 178 6.29 7.49 -3.75
C TYR A 178 7.63 7.20 -3.05
N ASN A 179 8.46 8.20 -2.80
CA ASN A 179 9.67 8.02 -1.99
C ASN A 179 9.40 7.96 -0.47
N GLN A 180 8.18 8.30 -0.04
CA GLN A 180 7.75 8.28 1.37
C GLN A 180 6.89 7.07 1.70
N ILE A 181 6.47 6.33 0.68
CA ILE A 181 5.58 5.18 0.82
C ILE A 181 6.13 3.95 0.12
N THR A 182 5.71 2.79 0.61
CA THR A 182 5.77 1.53 -0.15
C THR A 182 4.39 1.30 -0.73
N TYR A 183 4.26 1.33 -2.05
CA TYR A 183 3.00 1.18 -2.77
C TYR A 183 3.09 0.04 -3.78
N ILE A 184 2.10 -0.84 -3.75
CA ILE A 184 1.93 -1.92 -4.71
C ILE A 184 0.51 -1.90 -5.25
N ASN A 185 0.35 -2.29 -6.49
CA ASN A 185 -0.95 -2.42 -7.15
C ASN A 185 -0.97 -3.66 -8.07
N SER A 186 -2.16 -4.05 -8.51
CA SER A 186 -2.38 -5.25 -9.31
C SER A 186 -1.78 -5.19 -10.72
N GLY A 187 -1.44 -4.00 -11.22
CA GLY A 187 -1.05 -3.78 -12.61
C GLY A 187 -2.21 -3.81 -13.60
N GLU A 188 -3.42 -4.19 -13.16
CA GLU A 188 -4.64 -4.09 -13.98
C GLU A 188 -5.32 -2.74 -13.69
N TYR A 189 -5.53 -1.94 -14.74
CA TYR A 189 -6.05 -0.59 -14.60
C TYR A 189 -7.30 -0.37 -15.45
N SER A 190 -8.09 0.65 -15.04
CA SER A 190 -9.11 1.26 -15.90
C SER A 190 -8.48 1.88 -17.17
N SER A 191 -9.31 2.16 -18.18
CA SER A 191 -8.86 2.76 -19.44
C SER A 191 -8.14 4.10 -19.28
N ASP A 192 -8.40 4.83 -18.20
CA ASP A 192 -7.76 6.10 -17.83
C ASP A 192 -6.54 5.93 -16.91
N PHE A 193 -6.17 4.69 -16.57
CA PHE A 193 -5.08 4.34 -15.64
C PHE A 193 -5.21 4.92 -14.22
N LEU A 194 -6.39 5.38 -13.81
CA LEU A 194 -6.61 5.99 -12.50
C LEU A 194 -7.06 5.00 -11.43
N ILE A 195 -7.66 3.89 -11.86
CA ILE A 195 -8.23 2.87 -10.96
C ILE A 195 -7.49 1.56 -11.16
N SER A 196 -6.87 1.06 -10.09
CA SER A 196 -6.35 -0.31 -10.05
C SER A 196 -7.49 -1.29 -9.75
N TYR A 197 -7.62 -2.34 -10.55
CA TYR A 197 -8.64 -3.36 -10.38
C TYR A 197 -8.09 -4.57 -9.59
N PRO A 198 -8.77 -5.01 -8.55
CA PRO A 198 -8.42 -6.24 -7.84
C PRO A 198 -8.83 -7.49 -8.61
N LEU A 199 -8.31 -8.64 -8.17
CA LEU A 199 -8.73 -9.93 -8.71
C LEU A 199 -10.24 -10.16 -8.55
N VAL A 200 -10.82 -9.72 -7.45
CA VAL A 200 -12.27 -9.82 -7.14
C VAL A 200 -13.15 -9.09 -8.16
N GLU A 201 -12.65 -8.09 -8.89
CA GLU A 201 -13.44 -7.44 -9.95
C GLU A 201 -13.92 -8.44 -11.00
N LYS A 202 -13.11 -9.46 -11.31
CA LYS A 202 -13.47 -10.52 -12.27
C LYS A 202 -14.66 -11.38 -11.80
N ALA A 203 -14.85 -11.52 -10.49
CA ALA A 203 -15.97 -12.25 -9.91
C ALA A 203 -17.26 -11.43 -9.84
N LYS A 204 -17.22 -10.13 -10.08
CA LYS A 204 -18.35 -9.22 -9.94
C LYS A 204 -19.56 -9.60 -10.81
N GLN A 205 -19.31 -10.04 -12.05
CA GLN A 205 -20.39 -10.45 -12.96
C GLN A 205 -21.11 -11.73 -12.48
N ALA A 206 -20.39 -12.63 -11.83
CA ALA A 206 -20.97 -13.86 -11.29
C ALA A 206 -21.74 -13.65 -9.99
N TYR A 207 -21.43 -12.56 -9.26
CA TYR A 207 -22.08 -12.23 -8.00
C TYR A 207 -23.45 -11.58 -8.18
N TYR A 208 -23.71 -10.89 -9.29
CA TYR A 208 -24.96 -10.21 -9.63
C TYR A 208 -25.74 -10.93 -10.71
#